data_e12a53d3f525d73f5d5587c0f2cc4fa6
#
_entry.id   e12a53d3f525d73f5d5587c0f2cc4fa6
#
_cell.length_a   1.000
_cell.length_b   1.000
_cell.length_c   1.000
_cell.angle_alpha   90.00
_cell.angle_beta   90.00
_cell.angle_gamma   90.00
#
_symmetry.space_group_name_H-M   'P 1'
#
loop_
_entity.id
_entity.type
_entity.pdbx_description
1 polymer ?
#
loop_
_entity_poly.entity_id
_entity_poly.type
_entity_poly.pdbx_seq_one_letter_code
_entity_poly.pdbx_strand_id
1 'polypeptide(L)' 'SGNLSVIKTRPGYAGSLAYDIDSNTPPEVLGTIAGDDTVLVILEENISHQQAMLALSPFIPVLHD' A
#
# COMPACT_ATOMS: atom_id res chain seq x y z
N SER A 1 5.85 -7.02 8.79
CA SER A 1 5.32 -7.85 9.83
C SER A 1 4.17 -7.13 10.53
N GLY A 2 3.32 -7.91 11.18
CA GLY A 2 2.20 -7.35 11.89
C GLY A 2 1.30 -6.56 10.96
N ASN A 3 1.26 -5.26 11.16
CA ASN A 3 0.37 -4.38 10.42
C ASN A 3 1.09 -3.52 9.39
N LEU A 4 2.26 -3.95 8.92
CA LEU A 4 3.03 -3.21 7.92
C LEU A 4 3.11 -3.99 6.63
N SER A 5 3.06 -3.27 5.52
CA SER A 5 3.22 -3.85 4.19
C SER A 5 4.17 -2.96 3.40
N VAL A 6 5.06 -3.59 2.63
CA VAL A 6 6.03 -2.88 1.83
C VAL A 6 5.72 -3.11 0.36
N ILE A 7 5.60 -2.03 -0.40
CA ILE A 7 5.34 -2.11 -1.83
C ILE A 7 6.52 -1.47 -2.55
N LYS A 8 7.06 -2.20 -3.52
CA LYS A 8 8.13 -1.68 -4.36
C LYS A 8 7.55 -1.15 -5.66
N THR A 9 8.06 -0.03 -6.11
CA THR A 9 7.65 0.59 -7.36
C THR A 9 8.88 0.82 -8.24
N ARG A 10 8.65 1.36 -9.42
CA ARG A 10 9.74 1.90 -10.19
C ARG A 10 10.31 3.12 -9.48
N PRO A 11 11.60 3.40 -9.68
CA PRO A 11 12.20 4.60 -9.05
C PRO A 11 11.40 5.86 -9.39
N GLY A 12 11.15 6.66 -8.36
CA GLY A 12 10.44 7.92 -8.51
C GLY A 12 8.93 7.81 -8.48
N TYR A 13 8.36 6.60 -8.41
CA TYR A 13 6.92 6.42 -8.48
C TYR A 13 6.26 6.14 -7.13
N ALA A 14 7.05 5.98 -6.07
CA ALA A 14 6.48 5.65 -4.77
C ALA A 14 5.56 6.76 -4.27
N GLY A 15 5.94 8.01 -4.48
CA GLY A 15 5.12 9.13 -4.03
C GLY A 15 3.75 9.16 -4.70
N SER A 16 3.71 8.89 -6.00
CA SER A 16 2.44 8.84 -6.72
C SER A 16 1.53 7.73 -6.21
N LEU A 17 2.11 6.55 -5.98
CA LEU A 17 1.34 5.43 -5.46
C LEU A 17 0.79 5.73 -4.07
N ALA A 18 1.64 6.27 -3.20
CA ALA A 18 1.21 6.62 -1.86
C ALA A 18 0.09 7.66 -1.89
N TYR A 19 0.21 8.65 -2.76
CA TYR A 19 -0.82 9.66 -2.92
C TYR A 19 -2.15 9.03 -3.33
N ASP A 20 -2.12 8.11 -4.28
CA ASP A 20 -3.33 7.44 -4.73
C ASP A 20 -4.00 6.67 -3.60
N ILE A 21 -3.21 5.92 -2.82
CA ILE A 21 -3.75 5.18 -1.69
C ILE A 21 -4.39 6.13 -0.68
N ASP A 22 -3.64 7.17 -0.30
CA ASP A 22 -4.13 8.11 0.71
C ASP A 22 -5.37 8.86 0.24
N SER A 23 -5.43 9.19 -1.04
CA SER A 23 -6.57 9.93 -1.59
C SER A 23 -7.85 9.10 -1.62
N ASN A 24 -7.72 7.78 -1.76
CA ASN A 24 -8.87 6.89 -1.79
C ASN A 24 -9.28 6.38 -0.42
N THR A 25 -8.46 6.64 0.58
CA THR A 25 -8.74 6.35 1.99
C THR A 25 -9.32 4.95 2.22
N PRO A 26 -8.61 3.88 1.80
CA PRO A 26 -9.11 2.54 2.13
C PRO A 26 -9.19 2.39 3.64
N PRO A 27 -10.31 1.84 4.15
CA PRO A 27 -10.47 1.77 5.61
C PRO A 27 -9.44 0.89 6.30
N GLU A 28 -8.82 -0.04 5.57
CA GLU A 28 -7.80 -0.92 6.12
C GLU A 28 -6.47 -0.23 6.32
N VAL A 29 -6.27 0.96 5.75
CA VAL A 29 -4.98 1.63 5.73
C VAL A 29 -5.02 2.84 6.65
N LEU A 30 -4.09 2.89 7.61
CA LEU A 30 -3.93 4.06 8.47
C LEU A 30 -3.18 5.17 7.77
N GLY A 31 -2.21 4.83 6.95
CA GLY A 31 -1.43 5.83 6.23
C GLY A 31 -0.30 5.18 5.47
N THR A 32 0.45 6.00 4.75
CA THR A 32 1.58 5.53 3.95
C THR A 32 2.76 6.47 4.13
N ILE A 33 3.95 5.90 3.92
CA ILE A 33 5.20 6.67 3.85
C ILE A 33 5.92 6.21 2.59
N ALA A 34 6.35 7.16 1.78
CA ALA A 34 6.97 6.84 0.50
C ALA A 34 8.37 7.38 0.41
N GLY A 35 9.25 6.62 -0.22
CA GLY A 35 10.59 7.06 -0.56
C GLY A 35 11.00 6.43 -1.86
N ASP A 36 11.25 7.22 -2.89
CA ASP A 36 11.75 6.83 -4.20
C ASP A 36 11.02 5.63 -4.82
N ASP A 37 11.39 4.41 -4.46
CA ASP A 37 10.85 3.18 -5.04
C ASP A 37 10.10 2.32 -4.04
N THR A 38 9.84 2.83 -2.84
CA THR A 38 9.27 2.03 -1.77
C THR A 38 8.14 2.78 -1.08
N VAL A 39 7.02 2.09 -0.88
CA VAL A 39 5.92 2.61 -0.07
C VAL A 39 5.75 1.70 1.13
N LEU A 40 5.80 2.27 2.31
CA LEU A 40 5.47 1.56 3.54
C LEU A 40 4.02 1.87 3.86
N VAL A 41 3.18 0.83 3.89
CA VAL A 41 1.76 0.97 4.19
C VAL A 41 1.52 0.52 5.62
N ILE A 42 0.93 1.40 6.40
CA ILE A 42 0.59 1.09 7.78
C ILE A 42 -0.88 0.73 7.82
N LEU A 43 -1.16 -0.50 8.25
CA LEU A 43 -2.50 -1.07 8.21
C LEU A 43 -3.13 -1.05 9.59
N GLU A 44 -4.46 -1.10 9.62
CA GLU A 44 -5.16 -1.30 10.87
C GLU A 44 -4.73 -2.62 11.52
N GLU A 45 -4.79 -2.66 12.85
CA GLU A 45 -4.47 -3.90 13.55
C GLU A 45 -5.49 -4.97 13.22
N ASN A 46 -5.01 -6.21 13.27
CA ASN A 46 -5.86 -7.39 13.03
C ASN A 46 -6.34 -7.53 11.59
N ILE A 47 -5.74 -6.82 10.67
CA ILE A 47 -6.01 -7.02 9.25
C ILE A 47 -5.21 -8.23 8.79
N SER A 48 -5.88 -9.21 8.19
CA SER A 48 -5.20 -10.38 7.67
C SER A 48 -4.39 -10.01 6.42
N HIS A 49 -3.44 -10.87 6.08
CA HIS A 49 -2.67 -10.68 4.85
C HIS A 49 -3.60 -10.60 3.64
N GLN A 50 -4.61 -11.46 3.59
CA GLN A 50 -5.54 -11.47 2.48
C GLN A 50 -6.35 -10.19 2.41
N GLN A 51 -6.81 -9.67 3.55
CA GLN A 51 -7.53 -8.41 3.57
C GLN A 51 -6.65 -7.26 3.09
N ALA A 52 -5.38 -7.26 3.50
CA ALA A 52 -4.45 -6.24 3.05
C ALA A 52 -4.24 -6.31 1.55
N MET A 53 -4.08 -7.51 1.00
CA MET A 53 -3.91 -7.68 -0.44
C MET A 53 -5.12 -7.18 -1.21
N LEU A 54 -6.32 -7.48 -0.72
CA LEU A 54 -7.54 -7.03 -1.38
C LEU A 54 -7.66 -5.51 -1.34
N ALA A 55 -7.30 -4.90 -0.21
CA ALA A 55 -7.40 -3.45 -0.07
C ALA A 55 -6.43 -2.73 -0.99
N LEU A 56 -5.24 -3.30 -1.21
CA LEU A 56 -4.20 -2.65 -1.98
C LEU A 56 -4.20 -3.00 -3.46
N SER A 57 -4.85 -4.09 -3.84
CA SER A 57 -4.81 -4.57 -5.22
C SER A 57 -5.30 -3.55 -6.25
N PRO A 58 -6.28 -2.68 -5.96
CA PRO A 58 -6.69 -1.69 -6.96
C PRO A 58 -5.59 -0.72 -7.34
N PHE A 59 -4.56 -0.58 -6.49
CA PHE A 59 -3.49 0.39 -6.72
C PHE A 59 -2.26 -0.23 -7.36
N ILE A 60 -2.19 -1.55 -7.47
CA ILE A 60 -1.00 -2.25 -7.93
C ILE A 60 -1.35 -3.06 -9.16
N PRO A 61 -1.09 -2.51 -10.36
CA PRO A 61 -1.62 -3.09 -11.59
C PRO A 61 -1.05 -4.45 -11.96
N VAL A 62 0.09 -4.85 -11.41
CA VAL A 62 0.72 -6.09 -11.82
C VAL A 62 0.46 -7.25 -10.87
N LEU A 63 -0.41 -7.07 -9.89
CA LEU A 63 -0.69 -8.14 -8.93
C LEU A 63 -1.50 -9.28 -9.52
N HIS A 64 -2.09 -9.07 -10.69
CA HIS A 64 -2.98 -10.07 -11.27
C HIS A 64 -2.23 -11.33 -11.70
N ASP A 65 -0.94 -11.27 -11.79
CA ASP A 65 -0.19 -12.45 -12.14
C ASP A 65 -0.03 -13.36 -10.96
#